data_fd39841433069f0209ee7beb46f1d6bb
#
_entry.id   fd39841433069f0209ee7beb46f1d6bb
#
_cell.length_a   1.000
_cell.length_b   1.000
_cell.length_c   1.000
_cell.angle_alpha   90.00
_cell.angle_beta   90.00
_cell.angle_gamma   90.00
#
_symmetry.space_group_name_H-M   'P 1'
#
loop_
_entity.id
_entity.type
_entity.pdbx_description
1 polymer ?
#
loop_
_entity_poly.entity_id
_entity_poly.type
_entity_poly.pdbx_seq_one_letter_code
_entity_poly.pdbx_strand_id
1 'polypeptide(L)'
;MTETPVNTASLEEFVTQQVIDMGVPASTVKLDAKIDSMGLDSLDVVELTQAVKKQPMIPVKPTDFENAATLQDAVDIIREKAQEK
;
A
#
# COMPACT_ATOMS: atom_id res chain seq x y z
N MET A 1 -11.11 21.16 -10.87
CA MET A 1 -10.77 19.91 -11.46
C MET A 1 -11.53 18.78 -10.84
N THR A 2 -11.83 17.89 -11.64
CA THR A 2 -12.62 16.78 -11.18
C THR A 2 -11.87 15.89 -10.24
N GLU A 3 -12.54 15.53 -9.19
CA GLU A 3 -12.03 14.58 -8.27
C GLU A 3 -11.78 13.26 -8.96
N THR A 4 -10.61 12.76 -8.88
CA THR A 4 -10.30 11.48 -9.50
C THR A 4 -10.73 10.36 -8.60
N PRO A 5 -11.56 9.45 -9.08
CA PRO A 5 -11.93 8.31 -8.24
C PRO A 5 -10.68 7.48 -7.96
N VAL A 6 -10.74 6.81 -6.84
CA VAL A 6 -9.68 5.89 -6.48
C VAL A 6 -9.64 4.78 -7.52
N ASN A 7 -8.48 4.60 -8.14
CA ASN A 7 -8.33 3.54 -9.11
C ASN A 7 -7.04 2.78 -8.84
N THR A 8 -6.92 1.64 -9.46
CA THR A 8 -5.81 0.74 -9.17
C THR A 8 -4.47 1.37 -9.50
N ALA A 9 -4.38 2.07 -10.62
CA ALA A 9 -3.11 2.67 -11.01
C ALA A 9 -2.64 3.70 -9.99
N SER A 10 -3.57 4.54 -9.52
CA SER A 10 -3.22 5.54 -8.52
C SER A 10 -2.79 4.91 -7.21
N LEU A 11 -3.47 3.85 -6.81
CA LEU A 11 -3.12 3.15 -5.59
C LEU A 11 -1.77 2.48 -5.72
N GLU A 12 -1.49 1.89 -6.87
CA GLU A 12 -0.20 1.24 -7.09
C GLU A 12 0.93 2.25 -6.96
N GLU A 13 0.75 3.43 -7.56
CA GLU A 13 1.76 4.46 -7.47
C GLU A 13 1.92 4.95 -6.04
N PHE A 14 0.81 5.15 -5.36
CA PHE A 14 0.87 5.65 -3.99
C PHE A 14 1.59 4.67 -3.09
N VAL A 15 1.23 3.40 -3.15
CA VAL A 15 1.83 2.39 -2.28
C VAL A 15 3.32 2.23 -2.61
N THR A 16 3.64 2.21 -3.90
CA THR A 16 5.03 2.09 -4.32
C THR A 16 5.86 3.25 -3.78
N GLN A 17 5.33 4.46 -3.89
CA GLN A 17 6.06 5.62 -3.42
C GLN A 17 6.22 5.61 -1.91
N GLN A 18 5.21 5.16 -1.18
CA GLN A 18 5.31 5.07 0.27
C GLN A 18 6.42 4.11 0.69
N VAL A 19 6.53 2.99 0.00
CA VAL A 19 7.55 2.01 0.31
C VAL A 19 8.95 2.60 0.02
N ILE A 20 9.07 3.31 -1.08
CA ILE A 20 10.33 3.97 -1.41
C ILE A 20 10.67 5.00 -0.33
N ASP A 21 9.69 5.75 0.12
CA ASP A 21 9.90 6.76 1.15
C ASP A 21 10.34 6.16 2.47
N MET A 22 10.00 4.90 2.70
CA MET A 22 10.43 4.21 3.91
C MET A 22 11.89 3.76 3.85
N GLY A 23 12.52 3.93 2.71
CA GLY A 23 13.94 3.60 2.58
C GLY A 23 14.24 2.40 1.72
N VAL A 24 13.24 1.79 1.11
CA VAL A 24 13.46 0.67 0.21
C VAL A 24 13.93 1.20 -1.14
N PRO A 25 15.04 0.67 -1.69
CA PRO A 25 15.51 1.17 -2.99
C PRO A 25 14.46 1.00 -4.07
N ALA A 26 14.29 2.05 -4.88
CA ALA A 26 13.27 2.03 -5.91
C ALA A 26 13.43 0.85 -6.86
N SER A 27 14.66 0.43 -7.12
CA SER A 27 14.91 -0.70 -8.03
C SER A 27 14.41 -2.01 -7.46
N THR A 28 14.20 -2.07 -6.14
CA THR A 28 13.72 -3.28 -5.47
C THR A 28 12.20 -3.30 -5.36
N VAL A 29 11.56 -2.12 -5.43
CA VAL A 29 10.13 -2.01 -5.20
C VAL A 29 9.39 -2.38 -6.47
N LYS A 30 8.71 -3.51 -6.43
CA LYS A 30 7.90 -3.99 -7.55
C LYS A 30 6.62 -4.56 -6.99
N LEU A 31 5.57 -4.48 -7.78
CA LEU A 31 4.27 -4.95 -7.32
C LEU A 31 4.26 -6.45 -7.07
N ASP A 32 5.03 -7.21 -7.83
CA ASP A 32 5.07 -8.65 -7.63
C ASP A 32 6.16 -9.08 -6.65
N ALA A 33 6.89 -8.14 -6.08
CA ALA A 33 7.89 -8.47 -5.08
C ALA A 33 7.22 -8.78 -3.75
N LYS A 34 7.81 -9.74 -3.05
CA LYS A 34 7.28 -10.09 -1.74
C LYS A 34 7.64 -9.01 -0.74
N ILE A 35 6.69 -8.70 0.13
CA ILE A 35 6.89 -7.68 1.15
C ILE A 35 8.11 -8.03 2.00
N ASP A 36 8.25 -9.30 2.36
CA ASP A 36 9.38 -9.74 3.16
C ASP A 36 10.71 -9.49 2.45
N SER A 37 10.74 -9.70 1.15
CA SER A 37 12.00 -9.58 0.42
C SER A 37 12.43 -8.13 0.25
N MET A 38 11.53 -7.19 0.50
CA MET A 38 11.86 -5.78 0.47
C MET A 38 12.33 -5.27 1.83
N GLY A 39 12.40 -6.15 2.82
CA GLY A 39 12.87 -5.77 4.14
C GLY A 39 11.84 -5.05 4.98
N LEU A 40 10.57 -5.11 4.60
CA LEU A 40 9.52 -4.47 5.36
C LEU A 40 9.09 -5.38 6.50
N ASP A 41 8.94 -4.80 7.68
CA ASP A 41 8.47 -5.56 8.83
C ASP A 41 7.12 -5.03 9.29
N SER A 42 6.65 -5.50 10.44
CA SER A 42 5.32 -5.13 10.88
C SER A 42 5.21 -3.65 11.19
N LEU A 43 6.29 -3.01 11.63
CA LEU A 43 6.27 -1.56 11.85
C LEU A 43 6.08 -0.81 10.55
N ASP A 44 6.75 -1.29 9.51
CA ASP A 44 6.61 -0.66 8.20
C ASP A 44 5.19 -0.80 7.68
N VAL A 45 4.57 -1.95 7.91
CA VAL A 45 3.19 -2.17 7.51
C VAL A 45 2.26 -1.22 8.26
N VAL A 46 2.52 -1.00 9.54
CA VAL A 46 1.74 -0.04 10.32
C VAL A 46 1.87 1.35 9.74
N GLU A 47 3.09 1.75 9.36
CA GLU A 47 3.30 3.06 8.77
C GLU A 47 2.57 3.22 7.45
N LEU A 48 2.62 2.17 6.62
CA LEU A 48 1.90 2.20 5.37
C LEU A 48 0.40 2.33 5.61
N THR A 49 -0.11 1.60 6.59
CA THR A 49 -1.51 1.66 6.95
C THR A 49 -1.90 3.09 7.32
N GLN A 50 -1.09 3.73 8.13
CA GLN A 50 -1.40 5.08 8.56
C GLN A 50 -1.35 6.06 7.40
N ALA A 51 -0.42 5.88 6.48
CA ALA A 51 -0.35 6.75 5.32
C ALA A 51 -1.59 6.62 4.45
N VAL A 52 -2.09 5.40 4.29
CA VAL A 52 -3.29 5.16 3.50
C VAL A 52 -4.52 5.74 4.19
N LYS A 53 -4.57 5.67 5.51
CA LYS A 53 -5.70 6.22 6.25
C LYS A 53 -5.74 7.74 6.19
N LYS A 54 -4.58 8.37 6.11
CA LYS A 54 -4.54 9.83 6.02
C LYS A 54 -4.91 10.32 4.63
N GLN A 55 -4.42 9.64 3.65
CA GLN A 55 -4.52 10.10 2.28
C GLN A 55 -4.14 8.92 1.41
N PRO A 56 -5.07 8.32 0.77
CA PRO A 56 -6.39 8.80 0.34
C PRO A 56 -7.55 8.57 1.31
N MET A 57 -7.27 8.34 2.57
CA MET A 57 -8.32 8.24 3.59
C MET A 57 -9.15 6.96 3.45
N ILE A 58 -8.45 5.88 3.18
CA ILE A 58 -9.10 4.58 3.06
C ILE A 58 -9.01 3.86 4.41
N PRO A 59 -10.12 3.31 4.92
CA PRO A 59 -10.14 2.71 6.26
C PRO A 59 -9.52 1.33 6.29
N VAL A 60 -8.20 1.27 6.37
CA VAL A 60 -7.48 0.02 6.46
C VAL A 60 -6.90 -0.15 7.85
N LYS A 61 -6.61 -1.39 8.20
CA LYS A 61 -5.98 -1.73 9.47
C LYS A 61 -4.73 -2.56 9.19
N PRO A 62 -3.75 -2.54 10.09
CA PRO A 62 -2.57 -3.38 9.89
C PRO A 62 -2.91 -4.85 9.71
N THR A 63 -3.93 -5.33 10.43
CA THR A 63 -4.32 -6.73 10.31
C THR A 63 -4.86 -7.08 8.95
N ASP A 64 -5.35 -6.08 8.20
CA ASP A 64 -5.83 -6.35 6.85
C ASP A 64 -4.71 -6.85 5.94
N PHE A 65 -3.46 -6.54 6.28
CA PHE A 65 -2.32 -6.90 5.45
C PHE A 65 -1.61 -8.15 5.93
N GLU A 66 -2.12 -8.82 6.94
CA GLU A 66 -1.43 -9.98 7.50
C GLU A 66 -1.26 -11.10 6.48
N ASN A 67 -2.20 -11.23 5.57
CA ASN A 67 -2.15 -12.27 4.55
C ASN A 67 -1.56 -11.78 3.23
N ALA A 68 -1.16 -10.53 3.17
CA ALA A 68 -0.56 -10.00 1.95
C ALA A 68 0.86 -10.53 1.82
N ALA A 69 1.14 -11.19 0.70
CA ALA A 69 2.48 -11.72 0.46
C ALA A 69 3.29 -10.77 -0.40
N THR A 70 2.65 -10.11 -1.36
CA THR A 70 3.32 -9.21 -2.27
C THR A 70 2.75 -7.81 -2.14
N LEU A 71 3.46 -6.86 -2.73
CA LEU A 71 2.98 -5.48 -2.73
C LEU A 71 1.66 -5.37 -3.49
N GLN A 72 1.50 -6.17 -4.55
CA GLN A 72 0.25 -6.18 -5.28
C GLN A 72 -0.91 -6.62 -4.39
N ASP A 73 -0.67 -7.60 -3.52
CA ASP A 73 -1.70 -8.03 -2.58
C ASP A 73 -2.13 -6.87 -1.69
N ALA A 74 -1.17 -6.08 -1.24
CA ALA A 74 -1.49 -4.93 -0.39
C ALA A 74 -2.33 -3.91 -1.16
N VAL A 75 -1.98 -3.66 -2.41
CA VAL A 75 -2.75 -2.74 -3.25
C VAL A 75 -4.17 -3.24 -3.42
N ASP A 76 -4.33 -4.53 -3.66
CA ASP A 76 -5.66 -5.10 -3.84
C ASP A 76 -6.51 -4.96 -2.59
N ILE A 77 -5.90 -5.16 -1.42
CA ILE A 77 -6.61 -4.99 -0.16
C ILE A 77 -7.07 -3.55 0.00
N ILE A 78 -6.19 -2.61 -0.29
CA ILE A 78 -6.54 -1.20 -0.17
C ILE A 78 -7.67 -0.84 -1.12
N ARG A 79 -7.60 -1.37 -2.34
CA ARG A 79 -8.64 -1.08 -3.32
C ARG A 79 -10.00 -1.60 -2.85
N GLU A 80 -10.02 -2.79 -2.27
CA GLU A 80 -11.26 -3.35 -1.77
C GLU A 80 -11.82 -2.51 -0.63
N LYS A 81 -10.95 -2.06 0.25
CA LYS A 81 -11.40 -1.22 1.36
C LYS A 81 -11.93 0.11 0.87
N ALA A 82 -11.33 0.65 -0.19
CA ALA A 82 -11.82 1.89 -0.76
C ALA A 82 -13.23 1.74 -1.29
N GLN A 83 -13.55 0.58 -1.82
CA GLN A 83 -14.88 0.35 -2.37
C GLN A 83 -15.92 0.10 -1.30
N GLU A 84 -15.49 -0.23 -0.09
CA GLU A 84 -16.41 -0.48 1.00
C GLU A 84 -16.88 0.78 1.70
N LYS A 85 -16.28 1.91 1.41
CA LYS A 85 -16.62 3.16 2.09
C LYS A 85 -18.04 3.59 1.88
#